data_a71972663b1fd41c9070f55e63dbb205
#
_entry.id   a71972663b1fd41c9070f55e63dbb205
#
_cell.length_a   1.000
_cell.length_b   1.000
_cell.length_c   1.000
_cell.angle_alpha   90.00
_cell.angle_beta   90.00
_cell.angle_gamma   90.00
#
_symmetry.space_group_name_H-M   'P 1'
#
loop_
_entity.id
_entity.type
_entity.pdbx_description
1 polymer ?
#
loop_
_entity_poly.entity_id
_entity_poly.type
_entity_poly.pdbx_seq_one_letter_code
_entity_poly.pdbx_strand_id
1 'polypeptide(L)'
;MYKENVYRTFNIWRDGDILHVFLTVPAKKYEQYKKTIDYVKSILGMNFDLDFDDDQFYFVLSDFDEYNEFKEYFYRYLCCFQKENK
;
A
#
# COMPACT_ATOMS: atom_id res chain seq x y z
N MET A 1 -0.44 -9.50 18.99
CA MET A 1 -1.33 -9.05 18.80
C MET A 1 -1.45 -8.00 17.99
N TYR A 2 -0.78 -7.25 17.81
CA TYR A 2 -0.92 -6.25 17.02
C TYR A 2 -0.66 -6.53 15.67
N LYS A 3 -0.27 -7.63 15.27
CA LYS A 3 -0.09 -7.95 13.96
C LYS A 3 -1.31 -7.96 13.24
N GLU A 4 -2.41 -8.17 13.83
CA GLU A 4 -3.62 -8.11 13.11
C GLU A 4 -3.89 -6.81 12.59
N ASN A 5 -3.49 -5.78 13.24
CA ASN A 5 -3.76 -4.46 12.74
C ASN A 5 -3.00 -4.21 11.47
N VAL A 6 -1.81 -4.78 11.34
CA VAL A 6 -1.07 -4.60 10.13
C VAL A 6 -1.81 -5.21 8.97
N TYR A 7 -2.39 -6.37 9.15
CA TYR A 7 -3.08 -6.98 8.05
C TYR A 7 -4.36 -6.27 7.71
N ARG A 8 -4.95 -5.51 8.64
CA ARG A 8 -6.13 -4.81 8.31
C ARG A 8 -5.85 -3.53 7.64
N THR A 9 -4.61 -3.18 7.37
CA THR A 9 -4.26 -1.95 6.71
C THR A 9 -4.80 -1.89 5.29
N PHE A 10 -4.80 -3.02 4.61
CA PHE A 10 -5.31 -3.04 3.24
C PHE A 10 -6.77 -3.46 3.21
N ASN A 11 -7.56 -2.77 2.39
CA ASN A 11 -8.95 -3.10 2.21
C ASN A 11 -9.19 -3.07 0.71
N ILE A 12 -9.70 -4.14 0.14
CA ILE A 12 -9.87 -4.21 -1.29
C ILE A 12 -11.32 -4.43 -1.65
N TRP A 13 -11.69 -3.97 -2.83
CA TRP A 13 -13.04 -4.08 -3.31
C TRP A 13 -13.00 -4.34 -4.79
N ARG A 14 -13.62 -5.41 -5.24
CA ARG A 14 -13.56 -5.78 -6.62
C ARG A 14 -14.76 -5.28 -7.39
N ASP A 15 -14.53 -4.73 -8.56
CA ASP A 15 -15.60 -4.22 -9.38
C ASP A 15 -15.31 -4.69 -10.80
N GLY A 16 -15.88 -5.81 -11.20
CA GLY A 16 -15.62 -6.36 -12.52
C GLY A 16 -14.19 -6.80 -12.63
N ASP A 17 -13.47 -6.20 -13.55
CA ASP A 17 -12.09 -6.53 -13.74
C ASP A 17 -11.16 -5.59 -12.99
N ILE A 18 -11.71 -4.70 -12.21
CA ILE A 18 -10.93 -3.70 -11.51
C ILE A 18 -10.89 -3.98 -10.03
N LEU A 19 -9.73 -3.85 -9.45
CA LEU A 19 -9.58 -4.06 -8.04
C LEU A 19 -9.25 -2.73 -7.40
N HIS A 20 -10.14 -2.25 -6.54
CA HIS A 20 -9.93 -1.00 -5.84
C HIS A 20 -9.20 -1.31 -4.54
N VAL A 21 -8.10 -0.64 -4.31
CA VAL A 21 -7.27 -0.90 -3.14
C VAL A 21 -7.22 0.33 -2.27
N PHE A 22 -7.52 0.13 -0.99
CA PHE A 22 -7.48 1.21 -0.03
C PHE A 22 -6.47 0.83 1.04
N LEU A 23 -5.55 1.71 1.33
CA LEU A 23 -4.52 1.45 2.30
C LEU A 23 -4.61 2.50 3.39
N THR A 24 -5.02 2.09 4.58
CA THR A 24 -5.15 3.02 5.69
C THR A 24 -3.77 3.36 6.24
N VAL A 25 -3.55 4.63 6.51
CA VAL A 25 -2.26 5.13 6.92
C VAL A 25 -2.35 5.67 8.34
N PRO A 26 -1.54 5.18 9.25
CA PRO A 26 -1.52 5.73 10.60
C PRO A 26 -1.08 7.19 10.56
N ALA A 27 -1.55 7.95 11.52
CA ALA A 27 -1.40 9.39 11.49
C ALA A 27 0.00 9.89 11.26
N LYS A 28 1.00 9.27 11.77
CA LYS A 28 2.33 9.79 11.61
C LYS A 28 3.17 9.05 10.63
N LYS A 29 2.56 8.21 9.80
CA LYS A 29 3.33 7.39 8.90
C LYS A 29 3.10 7.68 7.44
N TYR A 30 2.56 8.83 7.14
CA TYR A 30 2.26 9.16 5.75
C TYR A 30 3.52 9.08 4.89
N GLU A 31 4.60 9.71 5.32
CA GLU A 31 5.81 9.74 4.53
C GLU A 31 6.40 8.35 4.34
N GLN A 32 6.40 7.55 5.38
CA GLN A 32 6.93 6.21 5.29
C GLN A 32 6.13 5.39 4.28
N TYR A 33 4.81 5.48 4.37
CA TYR A 33 3.95 4.70 3.49
C TYR A 33 4.06 5.20 2.06
N LYS A 34 4.10 6.52 1.87
CA LYS A 34 4.19 7.07 0.54
C LYS A 34 5.49 6.66 -0.14
N LYS A 35 6.59 6.71 0.57
CA LYS A 35 7.86 6.33 0.00
C LYS A 35 7.89 4.85 -0.32
N THR A 36 7.29 4.03 0.53
CA THR A 36 7.24 2.60 0.28
C THR A 36 6.41 2.30 -0.96
N ILE A 37 5.27 2.97 -1.10
CA ILE A 37 4.42 2.76 -2.27
C ILE A 37 5.17 3.16 -3.53
N ASP A 38 5.83 4.32 -3.53
CA ASP A 38 6.53 4.78 -4.70
C ASP A 38 7.66 3.82 -5.07
N TYR A 39 8.36 3.30 -4.08
CA TYR A 39 9.44 2.37 -4.32
C TYR A 39 8.91 1.06 -4.94
N VAL A 40 7.84 0.53 -4.38
CA VAL A 40 7.28 -0.72 -4.88
C VAL A 40 6.73 -0.54 -6.29
N LYS A 41 6.08 0.60 -6.56
CA LYS A 41 5.61 0.87 -7.90
C LYS A 41 6.78 0.81 -8.87
N SER A 42 7.89 1.38 -8.47
CA SER A 42 9.04 1.47 -9.34
C SER A 42 9.63 0.10 -9.62
N ILE A 43 9.84 -0.70 -8.59
CA ILE A 43 10.47 -1.98 -8.80
C ILE A 43 9.56 -2.98 -9.49
N LEU A 44 8.27 -2.86 -9.33
CA LEU A 44 7.35 -3.77 -9.99
C LEU A 44 6.88 -3.23 -11.35
N GLY A 45 7.28 -2.03 -11.68
CA GLY A 45 6.89 -1.45 -12.95
C GLY A 45 5.43 -1.13 -13.04
N MET A 46 4.79 -0.86 -11.92
CA MET A 46 3.37 -0.56 -11.91
C MET A 46 3.14 0.90 -12.20
N ASN A 47 2.04 1.19 -12.86
CA ASN A 47 1.76 2.53 -13.27
C ASN A 47 0.32 2.87 -12.94
N PHE A 48 0.05 3.19 -11.72
CA PHE A 48 -1.28 3.60 -11.33
C PHE A 48 -1.22 4.95 -10.67
N ASP A 49 -2.36 5.65 -10.66
CA ASP A 49 -2.46 6.93 -10.00
C ASP A 49 -2.74 6.69 -8.53
N LEU A 50 -2.08 7.45 -7.70
CA LEU A 50 -2.23 7.28 -6.26
C LEU A 50 -2.93 8.48 -5.70
N ASP A 51 -4.07 8.27 -5.05
CA ASP A 51 -4.82 9.33 -4.41
C ASP A 51 -4.72 9.16 -2.91
N PHE A 52 -4.84 10.25 -2.18
CA PHE A 52 -4.85 10.18 -0.73
C PHE A 52 -6.02 11.00 -0.23
N ASP A 53 -6.87 10.39 0.60
CA ASP A 53 -8.04 11.08 1.10
C ASP A 53 -8.28 10.63 2.52
N ASP A 54 -8.49 11.56 3.43
CA ASP A 54 -8.67 11.28 4.82
C ASP A 54 -7.40 10.63 5.32
N ASP A 55 -7.37 9.41 5.60
CA ASP A 55 -6.18 8.75 6.07
C ASP A 55 -5.96 7.50 5.26
N GLN A 56 -6.34 7.50 3.99
CA GLN A 56 -6.20 6.34 3.16
C GLN A 56 -5.58 6.69 1.82
N PHE A 57 -4.69 5.83 1.34
CA PHE A 57 -4.27 5.88 -0.04
C PHE A 57 -5.23 5.04 -0.84
N TYR A 58 -5.55 5.47 -2.04
CA TYR A 58 -6.45 4.74 -2.91
C TYR A 58 -5.81 4.60 -4.28
N PHE A 59 -5.84 3.40 -4.82
CA PHE A 59 -5.37 3.17 -6.17
C PHE A 59 -6.06 1.94 -6.72
N VAL A 60 -5.90 1.71 -8.01
CA VAL A 60 -6.61 0.66 -8.70
C VAL A 60 -5.62 -0.27 -9.38
N LEU A 61 -5.84 -1.55 -9.24
CA LEU A 61 -5.01 -2.56 -9.88
C LEU A 61 -5.87 -3.41 -10.80
N SER A 62 -5.23 -4.18 -11.66
CA SER A 62 -5.95 -4.95 -12.64
C SER A 62 -6.40 -6.30 -12.12
N ASP A 63 -5.65 -6.92 -11.27
CA ASP A 63 -6.05 -8.24 -10.81
C ASP A 63 -5.42 -8.56 -9.47
N PHE A 64 -5.79 -9.73 -8.94
CA PHE A 64 -5.33 -10.12 -7.63
C PHE A 64 -3.85 -10.45 -7.61
N ASP A 65 -3.28 -10.89 -8.72
CA ASP A 65 -1.86 -11.19 -8.75
C ASP A 65 -1.07 -9.92 -8.54
N GLU A 66 -1.47 -8.83 -9.17
CA GLU A 66 -0.81 -7.56 -8.96
C GLU A 66 -0.95 -7.10 -7.53
N TYR A 67 -2.14 -7.27 -6.97
CA TYR A 67 -2.38 -6.85 -5.60
C TYR A 67 -1.52 -7.65 -4.62
N ASN A 68 -1.46 -8.97 -4.80
CA ASN A 68 -0.69 -9.81 -3.90
C ASN A 68 0.78 -9.48 -3.98
N GLU A 69 1.28 -9.24 -5.18
CA GLU A 69 2.66 -8.88 -5.37
C GLU A 69 2.96 -7.54 -4.73
N PHE A 70 2.08 -6.57 -4.96
CA PHE A 70 2.26 -5.25 -4.38
C PHE A 70 2.25 -5.35 -2.85
N LYS A 71 1.30 -6.06 -2.29
CA LYS A 71 1.18 -6.15 -0.85
C LYS A 71 2.39 -6.80 -0.22
N GLU A 72 2.88 -7.87 -0.85
CA GLU A 72 4.04 -8.57 -0.32
C GLU A 72 5.26 -7.66 -0.34
N TYR A 73 5.50 -6.97 -1.43
CA TYR A 73 6.64 -6.10 -1.52
C TYR A 73 6.48 -4.88 -0.62
N PHE A 74 5.26 -4.39 -0.48
CA PHE A 74 5.00 -3.26 0.39
C PHE A 74 5.41 -3.60 1.83
N TYR A 75 4.97 -4.74 2.34
CA TYR A 75 5.32 -5.10 3.69
C TYR A 75 6.80 -5.41 3.83
N ARG A 76 7.39 -5.94 2.79
CA ARG A 76 8.81 -6.25 2.83
C ARG A 76 9.66 -4.98 2.97
N TYR A 77 9.31 -3.94 2.25
CA TYR A 77 10.12 -2.74 2.26
C TYR A 77 9.63 -1.66 3.23
N LEU A 78 8.51 -1.86 3.84
CA LEU A 78 7.97 -0.85 4.74
C LEU A 78 8.94 -0.59 5.88
N CYS A 79 9.55 -1.62 6.40
CA CYS A 79 10.48 -1.44 7.49
C CYS A 79 11.71 -0.68 7.06
N CYS A 80 12.07 -0.77 5.79
CA CYS A 80 13.27 -0.09 5.32
C CYS A 80 13.13 1.41 5.36
N PHE A 81 11.89 1.89 5.26
CA PHE A 81 11.67 3.33 5.25
C PHE A 81 11.24 3.84 6.60
N GLN A 82 11.26 2.96 7.62
CA GLN A 82 10.78 3.39 8.86
C GLN A 82 11.88 3.88 9.73
N LYS A 83 13.12 3.72 9.41
CA LYS A 83 14.01 4.02 10.22
C LYS A 83 14.33 5.27 10.61
N GLU A 84 13.87 6.13 10.07
CA GLU A 84 14.25 7.32 10.38
C GLU A 84 14.11 7.67 11.72
N ASN A 85 13.61 7.12 12.38
CA ASN A 85 13.47 7.50 13.61
C ASN A 85 14.45 7.30 14.44
N LYS A 86 14.97 7.24 14.40
CA LYS A 86 15.86 7.11 15.05
C LYS A 86 16.22 7.57 15.30
#